data_73b8ad8eba2eb5b751dda80ea84d1696
#
_entry.id   73b8ad8eba2eb5b751dda80ea84d1696
#
_cell.length_a   1.000
_cell.length_b   1.000
_cell.length_c   1.000
_cell.angle_alpha   90.00
_cell.angle_beta   90.00
_cell.angle_gamma   90.00
#
_symmetry.space_group_name_H-M   'P 1'
#
loop_
_entity.id
_entity.type
_entity.pdbx_description
1 polymer ?
#
loop_
_entity_poly.entity_id
_entity_poly.type
_entity_poly.pdbx_seq_one_letter_code
_entity_poly.pdbx_strand_id
1 'polypeptide(L)'
;IRFCEAYFPEFIPNLSSCKSPQQMNGAITKTYWAKKMGIDPKNIVSVSVMPCTAKKFEIGREDQSAAGVPDVDISITTRELVKMINRAGLRFRDLPDEVADSPLGNGTGAAVIFGATGGVMEAALRTAVWKLTGEAADSPVEFKDVRGVEGIKTAEYKVGDLTVKVAVVSGLANAKKFLTKVKNGEVECHFIEIMACPGGCVN
;
A
#
# COMPACT_ATOMS: atom_id res chain seq x y z
N ILE A 1 -4.39 -3.58 9.24
CA ILE A 1 -3.91 -3.10 10.55
C ILE A 1 -5.00 -3.29 11.60
N ARG A 2 -6.12 -2.56 11.55
CA ARG A 2 -7.19 -2.63 12.55
C ARG A 2 -7.75 -4.04 12.82
N PHE A 3 -7.81 -4.87 11.79
CA PHE A 3 -8.19 -6.27 11.94
C PHE A 3 -7.18 -7.04 12.81
N CYS A 4 -5.89 -6.82 12.60
CA CYS A 4 -4.84 -7.42 13.39
C CYS A 4 -4.90 -6.92 14.84
N GLU A 5 -5.02 -5.61 15.05
CA GLU A 5 -5.16 -5.01 16.39
C GLU A 5 -6.35 -5.60 17.19
N ALA A 6 -7.47 -5.88 16.50
CA ALA A 6 -8.69 -6.37 17.16
C ALA A 6 -8.72 -7.89 17.39
N TYR A 7 -8.16 -8.68 16.48
CA TYR A 7 -8.33 -10.14 16.47
C TYR A 7 -7.05 -10.93 16.66
N PHE A 8 -5.89 -10.31 16.40
CA PHE A 8 -4.57 -10.94 16.50
C PHE A 8 -3.54 -9.97 17.08
N PRO A 9 -3.79 -9.42 18.30
CA PRO A 9 -2.89 -8.43 18.88
C PRO A 9 -1.47 -8.94 19.11
N GLU A 10 -1.28 -10.25 19.24
CA GLU A 10 0.02 -10.90 19.34
C GLU A 10 0.91 -10.69 18.11
N PHE A 11 0.32 -10.41 16.94
CA PHE A 11 1.07 -10.14 15.70
C PHE A 11 1.35 -8.65 15.47
N ILE A 12 0.96 -7.76 16.38
CA ILE A 12 1.29 -6.32 16.25
C ILE A 12 2.80 -6.10 16.08
N PRO A 13 3.70 -6.76 16.82
CA PRO A 13 5.13 -6.63 16.63
C PRO A 13 5.64 -7.08 15.25
N ASN A 14 4.88 -7.90 14.54
CA ASN A 14 5.22 -8.40 13.21
C ASN A 14 4.68 -7.52 12.07
N LEU A 15 3.85 -6.51 12.38
CA LEU A 15 3.37 -5.59 11.36
C LEU A 15 4.51 -4.75 10.80
N SER A 16 4.49 -4.57 9.48
CA SER A 16 5.44 -3.65 8.83
C SER A 16 5.32 -2.24 9.42
N SER A 17 6.45 -1.61 9.69
CA SER A 17 6.53 -0.21 10.09
C SER A 17 6.33 0.76 8.93
N CYS A 18 6.24 0.27 7.69
CA CYS A 18 5.96 1.10 6.53
C CYS A 18 4.55 1.67 6.60
N LYS A 19 4.45 2.98 6.37
CA LYS A 19 3.15 3.64 6.21
C LYS A 19 2.44 3.14 4.94
N SER A 20 1.12 3.33 4.86
CA SER A 20 0.40 3.06 3.61
C SER A 20 0.83 4.02 2.49
N PRO A 21 0.62 3.70 1.21
CA PRO A 21 1.03 4.55 0.09
C PRO A 21 0.54 6.00 0.19
N GLN A 22 -0.71 6.24 0.64
CA GLN A 22 -1.20 7.62 0.83
C GLN A 22 -0.40 8.35 1.90
N GLN A 23 -0.09 7.69 3.02
CA GLN A 23 0.66 8.29 4.12
C GLN A 23 2.13 8.47 3.76
N MET A 24 2.74 7.52 3.03
CA MET A 24 4.10 7.68 2.49
C MET A 24 4.19 8.91 1.59
N ASN A 25 3.25 9.08 0.67
CA ASN A 25 3.21 10.23 -0.23
C ASN A 25 3.06 11.54 0.56
N GLY A 26 2.12 11.60 1.49
CA GLY A 26 1.91 12.77 2.35
C GLY A 26 3.14 13.10 3.19
N ALA A 27 3.75 12.08 3.81
CA ALA A 27 4.97 12.25 4.59
C ALA A 27 6.12 12.82 3.75
N ILE A 28 6.40 12.22 2.57
CA ILE A 28 7.47 12.70 1.67
C ILE A 28 7.16 14.09 1.13
N THR A 29 5.91 14.37 0.79
CA THR A 29 5.49 15.70 0.32
C THR A 29 5.72 16.77 1.38
N LYS A 30 5.31 16.52 2.62
CA LYS A 30 5.45 17.50 3.71
C LYS A 30 6.84 17.54 4.36
N THR A 31 7.71 16.55 4.11
CA THR A 31 9.10 16.58 4.58
C THR A 31 10.07 16.94 3.47
N TYR A 32 10.36 16.02 2.57
CA TYR A 32 11.38 16.16 1.54
C TYR A 32 11.03 17.23 0.51
N TRP A 33 9.85 17.12 -0.12
CA TRP A 33 9.44 18.06 -1.17
C TRP A 33 9.24 19.48 -0.63
N ALA A 34 8.55 19.62 0.50
CA ALA A 34 8.38 20.90 1.18
C ALA A 34 9.72 21.60 1.44
N LYS A 35 10.70 20.86 1.99
CA LYS A 35 12.06 21.36 2.21
C LYS A 35 12.74 21.79 0.91
N LYS A 36 12.62 20.97 -0.14
CA LYS A 36 13.22 21.25 -1.46
C LYS A 36 12.65 22.52 -2.09
N MET A 37 11.35 22.78 -1.89
CA MET A 37 10.65 23.94 -2.43
C MET A 37 10.68 25.17 -1.50
N GLY A 38 11.21 25.06 -0.30
CA GLY A 38 11.21 26.13 0.70
C GLY A 38 9.83 26.47 1.24
N ILE A 39 8.90 25.48 1.26
CA ILE A 39 7.53 25.66 1.72
C ILE A 39 7.40 25.12 3.15
N ASP A 40 6.76 25.90 4.06
CA ASP A 40 6.40 25.36 5.37
C ASP A 40 5.38 24.24 5.23
N PRO A 41 5.61 23.04 5.82
CA PRO A 41 4.65 21.93 5.78
C PRO A 41 3.23 22.29 6.22
N LYS A 42 3.07 23.28 7.10
CA LYS A 42 1.78 23.79 7.54
C LYS A 42 0.95 24.44 6.43
N ASN A 43 1.61 24.90 5.38
CA ASN A 43 0.99 25.54 4.22
C ASN A 43 0.62 24.53 3.13
N ILE A 44 0.86 23.24 3.36
CA ILE A 44 0.55 22.17 2.41
C ILE A 44 -0.69 21.42 2.90
N VAL A 45 -1.72 21.40 2.07
CA VAL A 45 -2.90 20.55 2.28
C VAL A 45 -2.81 19.32 1.38
N SER A 46 -2.63 18.16 1.99
CA SER A 46 -2.58 16.88 1.30
C SER A 46 -3.97 16.25 1.28
N VAL A 47 -4.51 16.06 0.08
CA VAL A 47 -5.83 15.44 -0.12
C VAL A 47 -5.64 14.11 -0.83
N SER A 48 -6.08 13.01 -0.21
CA SER A 48 -6.08 11.70 -0.85
C SER A 48 -7.45 11.37 -1.44
N VAL A 49 -7.46 10.87 -2.67
CA VAL A 49 -8.65 10.31 -3.32
C VAL A 49 -8.45 8.80 -3.42
N MET A 50 -9.19 8.06 -2.60
CA MET A 50 -9.02 6.61 -2.46
C MET A 50 -10.37 5.88 -2.56
N PRO A 51 -10.47 4.73 -3.22
CA PRO A 51 -11.69 3.91 -3.24
C PRO A 51 -11.86 3.14 -1.91
N CYS A 52 -11.58 3.77 -0.77
CA CYS A 52 -11.46 3.10 0.52
C CYS A 52 -11.87 4.02 1.68
N THR A 53 -12.87 3.60 2.46
CA THR A 53 -13.31 4.33 3.66
C THR A 53 -12.36 4.14 4.84
N ALA A 54 -11.60 3.03 4.90
CA ALA A 54 -10.60 2.80 5.95
C ALA A 54 -9.48 3.85 5.92
N LYS A 55 -9.22 4.45 4.77
CA LYS A 55 -8.24 5.54 4.63
C LYS A 55 -8.64 6.81 5.38
N LYS A 56 -9.95 7.05 5.54
CA LYS A 56 -10.46 8.14 6.38
C LYS A 56 -10.15 7.93 7.86
N PHE A 57 -10.23 6.68 8.31
CA PHE A 57 -9.84 6.33 9.67
C PHE A 57 -8.32 6.43 9.86
N GLU A 58 -7.55 6.01 8.86
CA GLU A 58 -6.08 5.97 8.92
C GLU A 58 -5.48 7.37 9.11
N ILE A 59 -6.00 8.39 8.43
CA ILE A 59 -5.49 9.77 8.55
C ILE A 59 -5.64 10.36 9.95
N GLY A 60 -6.57 9.85 10.76
CA GLY A 60 -6.80 10.29 12.14
C GLY A 60 -5.92 9.57 13.17
N ARG A 61 -4.98 8.70 12.78
CA ARG A 61 -4.07 8.04 13.71
C ARG A 61 -2.95 8.99 14.15
N GLU A 62 -2.58 8.93 15.42
CA GLU A 62 -1.57 9.81 16.03
C GLU A 62 -0.17 9.64 15.44
N ASP A 63 0.14 8.46 14.91
CA ASP A 63 1.44 8.11 14.33
C ASP A 63 1.62 8.54 12.87
N GLN A 64 0.67 9.31 12.30
CA GLN A 64 0.67 9.74 10.90
C GLN A 64 0.99 11.24 10.73
N SER A 65 2.14 11.68 11.27
CA SER A 65 2.55 13.09 11.30
C SER A 65 4.08 13.26 11.22
N ALA A 66 4.69 12.81 10.12
CA ALA A 66 6.15 12.80 9.95
C ALA A 66 6.81 14.20 10.03
N ALA A 67 6.11 15.24 9.57
CA ALA A 67 6.58 16.64 9.62
C ALA A 67 6.06 17.44 10.84
N GLY A 68 5.53 16.76 11.87
CA GLY A 68 4.87 17.43 13.01
C GLY A 68 3.48 18.00 12.68
N VAL A 69 2.97 17.74 11.48
CA VAL A 69 1.61 18.00 11.00
C VAL A 69 1.07 16.74 10.34
N PRO A 70 -0.26 16.54 10.22
CA PRO A 70 -0.82 15.36 9.58
C PRO A 70 -0.19 15.11 8.19
N ASP A 71 0.21 13.89 7.89
CA ASP A 71 0.78 13.55 6.58
C ASP A 71 -0.26 13.75 5.48
N VAL A 72 -1.51 13.34 5.75
CA VAL A 72 -2.67 13.56 4.89
C VAL A 72 -3.74 14.29 5.69
N ASP A 73 -4.21 15.42 5.20
CA ASP A 73 -5.18 16.28 5.90
C ASP A 73 -6.61 15.82 5.64
N ILE A 74 -6.91 15.42 4.40
CA ILE A 74 -8.24 15.06 3.95
C ILE A 74 -8.18 13.76 3.14
N SER A 75 -9.09 12.83 3.42
CA SER A 75 -9.27 11.64 2.60
C SER A 75 -10.72 11.56 2.11
N ILE A 76 -10.90 11.54 0.80
CA ILE A 76 -12.20 11.40 0.14
C ILE A 76 -12.24 10.14 -0.70
N THR A 77 -13.41 9.55 -0.81
CA THR A 77 -13.63 8.42 -1.72
C THR A 77 -13.81 8.90 -3.16
N THR A 78 -13.59 8.03 -4.12
CA THR A 78 -13.88 8.30 -5.54
C THR A 78 -15.33 8.74 -5.75
N ARG A 79 -16.28 8.14 -5.00
CA ARG A 79 -17.70 8.54 -5.06
C ARG A 79 -17.94 9.97 -4.53
N GLU A 80 -17.20 10.37 -3.51
CA GLU A 80 -17.28 11.75 -2.98
C GLU A 80 -16.69 12.74 -3.95
N LEU A 81 -15.57 12.41 -4.62
CA LEU A 81 -15.02 13.25 -5.68
C LEU A 81 -16.05 13.47 -6.81
N VAL A 82 -16.72 12.41 -7.28
CA VAL A 82 -17.79 12.54 -8.28
C VAL A 82 -18.92 13.48 -7.79
N LYS A 83 -19.30 13.37 -6.53
CA LYS A 83 -20.31 14.30 -5.95
C LYS A 83 -19.81 15.74 -5.92
N MET A 84 -18.53 15.96 -5.62
CA MET A 84 -17.92 17.30 -5.64
C MET A 84 -17.93 17.90 -7.04
N ILE A 85 -17.52 17.13 -8.05
CA ILE A 85 -17.53 17.55 -9.47
C ILE A 85 -18.94 17.96 -9.89
N ASN A 86 -19.93 17.12 -9.59
CA ASN A 86 -21.33 17.39 -9.94
C ASN A 86 -21.88 18.63 -9.21
N ARG A 87 -21.54 18.81 -7.92
CA ARG A 87 -21.97 20.00 -7.15
C ARG A 87 -21.34 21.30 -7.63
N ALA A 88 -20.10 21.21 -8.13
CA ALA A 88 -19.42 22.34 -8.75
C ALA A 88 -19.97 22.71 -10.14
N GLY A 89 -20.93 21.94 -10.67
CA GLY A 89 -21.49 22.14 -12.00
C GLY A 89 -20.52 21.85 -13.15
N LEU A 90 -19.43 21.10 -12.87
CA LEU A 90 -18.42 20.78 -13.87
C LEU A 90 -18.94 19.67 -14.79
N ARG A 91 -18.89 19.91 -16.09
CA ARG A 91 -19.19 18.91 -17.13
C ARG A 91 -17.92 18.10 -17.42
N PHE A 92 -17.63 17.13 -16.58
CA PHE A 92 -16.38 16.38 -16.59
C PHE A 92 -15.99 15.82 -17.98
N ARG A 93 -17.00 15.39 -18.78
CA ARG A 93 -16.77 14.84 -20.12
C ARG A 93 -16.35 15.89 -21.16
N ASP A 94 -16.58 17.17 -20.88
CA ASP A 94 -16.27 18.27 -21.79
C ASP A 94 -14.91 18.90 -21.47
N LEU A 95 -14.23 18.43 -20.41
CA LEU A 95 -12.90 18.91 -20.05
C LEU A 95 -11.85 18.32 -20.99
N PRO A 96 -10.84 19.12 -21.38
CA PRO A 96 -9.70 18.60 -22.13
C PRO A 96 -8.87 17.65 -21.27
N ASP A 97 -8.20 16.69 -21.91
CA ASP A 97 -7.21 15.85 -21.24
C ASP A 97 -5.99 16.68 -20.86
N GLU A 98 -5.53 16.51 -19.65
CA GLU A 98 -4.32 17.15 -19.12
C GLU A 98 -3.40 16.11 -18.47
N VAL A 99 -2.13 16.45 -18.39
CA VAL A 99 -1.13 15.63 -17.67
C VAL A 99 -1.07 16.07 -16.21
N ALA A 100 -1.14 15.12 -15.29
CA ALA A 100 -0.99 15.43 -13.88
C ALA A 100 0.42 15.97 -13.57
N ASP A 101 0.50 16.93 -12.65
CA ASP A 101 1.76 17.39 -12.09
C ASP A 101 2.52 16.23 -11.43
N SER A 102 3.82 16.22 -11.58
CA SER A 102 4.69 15.15 -11.06
C SER A 102 5.77 15.73 -10.13
N PRO A 103 5.41 16.22 -8.94
CA PRO A 103 6.35 16.88 -8.03
C PRO A 103 7.49 15.98 -7.55
N LEU A 104 7.29 14.67 -7.54
CA LEU A 104 8.27 13.67 -7.09
C LEU A 104 8.81 12.79 -8.24
N GLY A 105 8.50 13.13 -9.50
CA GLY A 105 8.88 12.38 -10.68
C GLY A 105 7.87 11.26 -11.02
N ASN A 106 8.24 10.44 -12.02
CA ASN A 106 7.38 9.35 -12.48
C ASN A 106 7.43 8.16 -11.52
N GLY A 107 6.30 7.49 -11.36
CA GLY A 107 6.21 6.24 -10.60
C GLY A 107 6.98 5.10 -11.28
N THR A 108 7.36 4.11 -10.47
CA THR A 108 7.96 2.86 -10.96
C THR A 108 6.89 1.83 -11.32
N GLY A 109 7.28 0.74 -11.99
CA GLY A 109 6.37 -0.39 -12.26
C GLY A 109 5.76 -1.00 -10.99
N ALA A 110 6.48 -0.95 -9.85
CA ALA A 110 5.96 -1.35 -8.56
C ALA A 110 4.71 -0.55 -8.14
N ALA A 111 4.68 0.76 -8.43
CA ALA A 111 3.54 1.60 -8.13
C ALA A 111 2.28 1.17 -8.90
N VAL A 112 2.44 0.66 -10.12
CA VAL A 112 1.33 0.20 -10.97
C VAL A 112 0.66 -1.05 -10.39
N ILE A 113 1.44 -2.00 -9.86
CA ILE A 113 0.93 -3.28 -9.36
C ILE A 113 0.50 -3.24 -7.90
N PHE A 114 0.88 -2.21 -7.15
CA PHE A 114 0.74 -2.15 -5.68
C PHE A 114 -0.71 -2.29 -5.19
N GLY A 115 -1.68 -1.83 -5.97
CA GLY A 115 -3.10 -1.90 -5.61
C GLY A 115 -3.75 -3.26 -5.84
N ALA A 116 -3.12 -4.17 -6.57
CA ALA A 116 -3.63 -5.51 -6.82
C ALA A 116 -3.15 -6.51 -5.76
N THR A 117 -3.95 -7.54 -5.48
CA THR A 117 -3.53 -8.63 -4.57
C THR A 117 -2.26 -9.31 -5.08
N GLY A 118 -1.25 -9.40 -4.24
CA GLY A 118 0.07 -9.92 -4.55
C GLY A 118 1.06 -8.86 -5.10
N GLY A 119 0.58 -7.66 -5.41
CA GLY A 119 1.43 -6.62 -5.99
C GLY A 119 2.45 -6.04 -5.02
N VAL A 120 2.09 -5.86 -3.75
CA VAL A 120 3.02 -5.42 -2.71
C VAL A 120 4.07 -6.50 -2.44
N MET A 121 3.64 -7.76 -2.37
CA MET A 121 4.54 -8.91 -2.20
C MET A 121 5.56 -8.97 -3.34
N GLU A 122 5.10 -8.88 -4.59
CA GLU A 122 5.99 -8.89 -5.75
C GLU A 122 6.99 -7.73 -5.72
N ALA A 123 6.54 -6.52 -5.43
CA ALA A 123 7.42 -5.35 -5.32
C ALA A 123 8.47 -5.52 -4.22
N ALA A 124 8.07 -6.07 -3.07
CA ALA A 124 9.00 -6.35 -1.97
C ALA A 124 10.03 -7.41 -2.34
N LEU A 125 9.61 -8.52 -2.95
CA LEU A 125 10.51 -9.58 -3.39
C LEU A 125 11.50 -9.11 -4.45
N ARG A 126 11.04 -8.34 -5.45
CA ARG A 126 11.93 -7.74 -6.47
C ARG A 126 12.97 -6.82 -5.83
N THR A 127 12.56 -6.01 -4.86
CA THR A 127 13.47 -5.13 -4.13
C THR A 127 14.46 -5.91 -3.29
N ALA A 128 14.02 -6.99 -2.63
CA ALA A 128 14.88 -7.86 -1.83
C ALA A 128 15.94 -8.56 -2.70
N VAL A 129 15.53 -9.12 -3.84
CA VAL A 129 16.47 -9.72 -4.81
C VAL A 129 17.53 -8.70 -5.20
N TRP A 130 17.11 -7.52 -5.66
CA TRP A 130 18.05 -6.47 -6.07
C TRP A 130 19.02 -6.05 -4.95
N LYS A 131 18.52 -5.91 -3.73
CA LYS A 131 19.35 -5.51 -2.57
C LYS A 131 20.37 -6.57 -2.17
N LEU A 132 20.03 -7.85 -2.27
CA LEU A 132 20.86 -8.96 -1.81
C LEU A 132 21.80 -9.49 -2.90
N THR A 133 21.41 -9.39 -4.16
CA THR A 133 22.21 -9.95 -5.28
C THR A 133 22.92 -8.87 -6.10
N GLY A 134 22.50 -7.62 -6.01
CA GLY A 134 22.96 -6.53 -6.89
C GLY A 134 22.42 -6.63 -8.32
N GLU A 135 21.63 -7.65 -8.64
CA GLU A 135 21.03 -7.84 -9.96
C GLU A 135 19.79 -6.95 -10.10
N ALA A 136 19.60 -6.39 -11.30
CA ALA A 136 18.40 -5.60 -11.58
C ALA A 136 17.13 -6.45 -11.44
N ALA A 137 16.04 -5.82 -11.05
CA ALA A 137 14.73 -6.47 -10.84
C ALA A 137 14.13 -7.12 -12.11
N ASP A 138 14.80 -7.02 -13.25
CA ASP A 138 14.51 -7.68 -14.52
C ASP A 138 14.99 -9.15 -14.56
N SER A 139 15.60 -9.63 -13.49
CA SER A 139 15.85 -11.05 -13.30
C SER A 139 14.53 -11.84 -13.47
N PRO A 140 14.52 -12.95 -14.21
CA PRO A 140 13.30 -13.69 -14.59
C PRO A 140 12.65 -14.46 -13.44
N VAL A 141 12.70 -13.94 -12.22
CA VAL A 141 11.94 -14.50 -11.11
C VAL A 141 10.47 -14.20 -11.37
N GLU A 142 9.77 -15.19 -11.89
CA GLU A 142 8.34 -15.12 -12.11
C GLU A 142 7.61 -15.23 -10.77
N PHE A 143 7.00 -14.14 -10.34
CA PHE A 143 6.18 -14.11 -9.12
C PHE A 143 4.70 -14.43 -9.41
N LYS A 144 4.41 -15.23 -10.44
CA LYS A 144 3.04 -15.60 -10.83
C LYS A 144 2.28 -16.29 -9.69
N ASP A 145 2.98 -17.06 -8.88
CA ASP A 145 2.37 -17.84 -7.80
C ASP A 145 1.76 -16.99 -6.69
N VAL A 146 2.18 -15.73 -6.58
CA VAL A 146 1.65 -14.80 -5.58
C VAL A 146 0.59 -13.83 -6.15
N ARG A 147 0.38 -13.84 -7.46
CA ARG A 147 -0.64 -12.98 -8.12
C ARG A 147 -2.01 -13.66 -8.16
N GLY A 148 -3.05 -12.85 -8.14
CA GLY A 148 -4.44 -13.24 -8.41
C GLY A 148 -5.34 -13.25 -7.19
N VAL A 149 -6.63 -13.49 -7.46
CA VAL A 149 -7.73 -13.31 -6.49
C VAL A 149 -8.03 -14.54 -5.63
N GLU A 150 -7.36 -15.66 -5.84
CA GLU A 150 -7.53 -16.83 -4.98
C GLU A 150 -7.22 -16.49 -3.53
N GLY A 151 -8.04 -16.98 -2.61
CA GLY A 151 -8.12 -16.50 -1.25
C GLY A 151 -6.83 -16.58 -0.42
N ILE A 152 -6.03 -17.64 -0.60
CA ILE A 152 -4.74 -17.84 0.09
C ILE A 152 -3.78 -18.48 -0.90
N LYS A 153 -2.63 -17.84 -1.11
CA LYS A 153 -1.52 -18.36 -1.91
C LYS A 153 -0.26 -18.37 -1.08
N THR A 154 0.51 -19.43 -1.21
CA THR A 154 1.83 -19.59 -0.59
C THR A 154 2.85 -19.93 -1.65
N ALA A 155 4.06 -19.39 -1.50
CA ALA A 155 5.16 -19.69 -2.41
C ALA A 155 6.49 -19.64 -1.66
N GLU A 156 7.49 -20.29 -2.25
CA GLU A 156 8.88 -20.25 -1.79
C GLU A 156 9.75 -19.69 -2.91
N TYR A 157 10.57 -18.70 -2.57
CA TYR A 157 11.50 -18.08 -3.51
C TYR A 157 12.92 -18.14 -2.99
N LYS A 158 13.87 -18.41 -3.87
CA LYS A 158 15.30 -18.25 -3.57
C LYS A 158 15.68 -16.79 -3.79
N VAL A 159 16.26 -16.17 -2.76
CA VAL A 159 16.80 -14.81 -2.80
C VAL A 159 18.27 -14.90 -2.34
N GLY A 160 19.19 -15.00 -3.29
CA GLY A 160 20.56 -15.39 -2.98
C GLY A 160 20.60 -16.79 -2.38
N ASP A 161 21.27 -16.94 -1.24
CA ASP A 161 21.35 -18.23 -0.51
C ASP A 161 20.15 -18.49 0.41
N LEU A 162 19.21 -17.55 0.49
CA LEU A 162 18.04 -17.66 1.37
C LEU A 162 16.84 -18.23 0.63
N THR A 163 16.11 -19.14 1.28
CA THR A 163 14.77 -19.56 0.83
C THR A 163 13.74 -18.78 1.63
N VAL A 164 12.98 -17.91 0.94
CA VAL A 164 11.96 -17.03 1.53
C VAL A 164 10.59 -17.65 1.32
N LYS A 165 9.92 -18.02 2.40
CA LYS A 165 8.53 -18.50 2.40
C LYS A 165 7.58 -17.31 2.53
N VAL A 166 6.65 -17.19 1.60
CA VAL A 166 5.73 -16.06 1.53
C VAL A 166 4.28 -16.50 1.41
N ALA A 167 3.37 -15.65 1.85
CA ALA A 167 1.94 -15.86 1.66
C ALA A 167 1.25 -14.57 1.23
N VAL A 168 0.28 -14.70 0.33
CA VAL A 168 -0.61 -13.63 -0.09
C VAL A 168 -2.04 -14.04 0.24
N VAL A 169 -2.73 -13.21 1.01
CA VAL A 169 -4.05 -13.50 1.55
C VAL A 169 -5.03 -12.42 1.12
N SER A 170 -6.07 -12.82 0.40
CA SER A 170 -7.13 -11.94 -0.10
C SER A 170 -8.42 -12.11 0.73
N GLY A 171 -8.89 -11.01 1.31
CA GLY A 171 -10.09 -10.94 2.12
C GLY A 171 -9.85 -11.31 3.60
N LEU A 172 -10.57 -10.62 4.50
CA LEU A 172 -10.36 -10.76 5.95
C LEU A 172 -10.81 -12.12 6.50
N ALA A 173 -11.77 -12.80 5.88
CA ALA A 173 -12.17 -14.15 6.27
C ALA A 173 -11.02 -15.16 6.05
N ASN A 174 -10.32 -15.03 4.92
CA ASN A 174 -9.14 -15.84 4.62
C ASN A 174 -7.96 -15.44 5.52
N ALA A 175 -7.80 -14.15 5.81
CA ALA A 175 -6.80 -13.67 6.75
C ALA A 175 -6.99 -14.29 8.14
N LYS A 176 -8.24 -14.36 8.64
CA LYS A 176 -8.54 -15.03 9.93
C LYS A 176 -8.10 -16.49 9.91
N LYS A 177 -8.48 -17.24 8.86
CA LYS A 177 -8.12 -18.68 8.73
C LYS A 177 -6.60 -18.87 8.68
N PHE A 178 -5.92 -18.04 7.89
CA PHE A 178 -4.48 -18.15 7.69
C PHE A 178 -3.68 -17.77 8.93
N LEU A 179 -3.99 -16.61 9.53
CA LEU A 179 -3.32 -16.17 10.75
C LEU A 179 -3.56 -17.09 11.94
N THR A 180 -4.72 -17.77 12.01
CA THR A 180 -4.95 -18.81 13.03
C THR A 180 -3.97 -19.98 12.85
N LYS A 181 -3.70 -20.42 11.62
CA LYS A 181 -2.71 -21.47 11.35
C LYS A 181 -1.29 -21.04 11.72
N VAL A 182 -0.93 -19.78 11.39
CA VAL A 182 0.38 -19.22 11.76
C VAL A 182 0.50 -19.17 13.30
N LYS A 183 -0.53 -18.71 14.00
CA LYS A 183 -0.56 -18.66 15.46
C LYS A 183 -0.39 -20.04 16.11
N ASN A 184 -0.99 -21.06 15.50
CA ASN A 184 -0.88 -22.44 15.99
C ASN A 184 0.45 -23.13 15.63
N GLY A 185 1.33 -22.46 14.89
CA GLY A 185 2.59 -23.05 14.40
C GLY A 185 2.42 -24.07 13.25
N GLU A 186 1.23 -24.10 12.63
CA GLU A 186 0.94 -25.01 11.51
C GLU A 186 1.57 -24.53 10.19
N VAL A 187 1.84 -23.23 10.07
CA VAL A 187 2.41 -22.58 8.89
C VAL A 187 3.45 -21.57 9.33
N GLU A 188 4.61 -21.61 8.68
CA GLU A 188 5.70 -20.66 8.87
C GLU A 188 5.88 -19.83 7.61
N CYS A 189 5.89 -18.50 7.74
CA CYS A 189 6.16 -17.57 6.66
C CYS A 189 7.08 -16.44 7.12
N HIS A 190 7.99 -16.02 6.24
CA HIS A 190 8.88 -14.87 6.48
C HIS A 190 8.18 -13.56 6.15
N PHE A 191 7.26 -13.56 5.17
CA PHE A 191 6.51 -12.39 4.78
C PHE A 191 5.07 -12.77 4.37
N ILE A 192 4.09 -12.04 4.88
CA ILE A 192 2.66 -12.26 4.63
C ILE A 192 2.04 -10.94 4.16
N GLU A 193 1.49 -10.93 2.95
CA GLU A 193 0.65 -9.85 2.46
C GLU A 193 -0.82 -10.15 2.77
N ILE A 194 -1.53 -9.20 3.34
CA ILE A 194 -2.99 -9.30 3.58
C ILE A 194 -3.69 -8.11 2.95
N MET A 195 -4.52 -8.39 1.95
CA MET A 195 -5.44 -7.42 1.35
C MET A 195 -6.84 -7.63 1.93
N ALA A 196 -7.41 -6.60 2.56
CA ALA A 196 -8.74 -6.69 3.17
C ALA A 196 -9.85 -6.89 2.14
N CYS A 197 -9.72 -6.23 0.98
CA CYS A 197 -10.66 -6.34 -0.13
C CYS A 197 -10.24 -7.48 -1.07
N PRO A 198 -11.17 -8.35 -1.50
CA PRO A 198 -10.88 -9.34 -2.54
C PRO A 198 -10.39 -8.66 -3.82
N GLY A 199 -9.28 -9.13 -4.38
CA GLY A 199 -8.68 -8.53 -5.56
C GLY A 199 -7.73 -7.34 -5.29
N GLY A 200 -7.76 -6.77 -4.09
CA GLY A 200 -6.93 -5.63 -3.69
C GLY A 200 -7.67 -4.29 -3.74
N CYS A 201 -6.91 -3.20 -3.72
CA CYS A 201 -7.44 -1.83 -3.70
C CYS A 201 -7.98 -1.34 -5.05
N VAL A 202 -7.73 -2.08 -6.12
CA VAL A 202 -8.20 -1.77 -7.49
C VAL A 202 -9.60 -2.31 -7.78
N ASN A 203 -10.19 -3.06 -6.85
CA ASN A 203 -11.51 -3.67 -6.99
C ASN A 203 -12.63 -2.69 -6.62
#